data_f25979917cf94cc7fdde48a8bfa59796
#
_entry.id   f25979917cf94cc7fdde48a8bfa59796
#
_cell.length_a   1.000
_cell.length_b   1.000
_cell.length_c   1.000
_cell.angle_alpha   90.00
_cell.angle_beta   90.00
_cell.angle_gamma   90.00
#
_symmetry.space_group_name_H-M   'P 1'
#
loop_
_entity.id
_entity.type
_entity.pdbx_description
1 polymer ?
#
loop_
_entity_poly.entity_id
_entity_poly.type
_entity_poly.pdbx_seq_one_letter_code
_entity_poly.pdbx_strand_id
1 'polypeptide(L)' 'MLKGRMVSSIEEAKASPIDFDGSIFYFPDLANKRIYTKQINIDGTATLNMYELRPIQVQ' A
#
# COMPACT_ATOMS: atom_id res chain seq x y z
N MET A 1 6.91 3.80 -12.85
CA MET A 1 5.60 3.12 -12.88
C MET A 1 5.19 2.72 -11.48
N LEU A 2 3.95 3.00 -11.10
CA LEU A 2 3.43 2.58 -9.81
C LEU A 2 3.15 1.08 -9.83
N LYS A 3 3.52 0.42 -8.75
CA LYS A 3 3.24 -1.00 -8.56
C LYS A 3 2.19 -1.17 -7.48
N GLY A 4 1.39 -2.23 -7.58
CA GLY A 4 0.36 -2.53 -6.61
C GLY A 4 -1.00 -2.68 -7.28
N ARG A 5 -2.04 -2.71 -6.47
CA ARG A 5 -3.42 -2.85 -6.94
C ARG A 5 -4.39 -2.39 -5.87
N MET A 6 -5.63 -2.13 -6.28
CA MET A 6 -6.67 -1.80 -5.32
C MET A 6 -6.97 -3.01 -4.42
N VAL A 7 -7.20 -2.73 -3.16
CA VAL A 7 -7.56 -3.74 -2.17
C VAL A 7 -8.80 -3.27 -1.42
N SER A 8 -9.45 -4.18 -0.70
CA SER A 8 -10.62 -3.84 0.10
C SER A 8 -10.39 -4.03 1.60
N SER A 9 -9.19 -4.45 2.00
CA SER A 9 -8.85 -4.62 3.41
C SER A 9 -7.34 -4.64 3.58
N ILE A 10 -6.90 -4.45 4.83
CA ILE A 10 -5.48 -4.52 5.15
C ILE A 10 -4.95 -5.96 4.99
N GLU A 11 -5.78 -6.95 5.25
CA GLU A 11 -5.40 -8.35 5.08
C GLU A 11 -5.06 -8.65 3.63
N GLU A 12 -5.81 -8.07 2.71
CA GLU A 12 -5.56 -8.23 1.29
C GLU A 12 -4.21 -7.63 0.90
N ALA A 13 -3.89 -6.46 1.46
CA ALA A 13 -2.59 -5.82 1.22
C ALA A 13 -1.46 -6.67 1.81
N LYS A 14 -1.65 -7.22 2.99
CA LYS A 14 -0.65 -8.08 3.63
C LYS A 14 -0.38 -9.34 2.82
N ALA A 15 -1.41 -9.90 2.23
CA ALA A 15 -1.31 -11.15 1.47
C ALA A 15 -0.77 -10.94 0.06
N SER A 16 -0.77 -9.72 -0.44
CA SER A 16 -0.33 -9.44 -1.80
C SER A 16 1.16 -9.65 -1.94
N PRO A 17 1.62 -10.37 -2.99
CA PRO A 17 3.06 -10.52 -3.22
C PRO A 17 3.68 -9.21 -3.69
N ILE A 18 4.94 -9.01 -3.35
CA ILE A 18 5.71 -7.86 -3.79
C ILE A 18 7.07 -8.35 -4.31
N ASP A 19 7.69 -7.52 -5.16
CA ASP A 19 9.00 -7.83 -5.70
C ASP A 19 10.10 -7.54 -4.68
N PHE A 20 11.24 -8.21 -4.84
CA PHE A 20 12.39 -8.03 -3.95
C PHE A 20 13.37 -7.00 -4.49
N ASP A 21 12.93 -6.10 -5.34
CA ASP A 21 13.78 -5.09 -5.96
C ASP A 21 13.82 -3.77 -5.20
N GLY A 22 13.17 -3.70 -4.04
CA GLY A 22 13.12 -2.48 -3.25
C GLY A 22 12.05 -1.49 -3.66
N SER A 23 11.24 -1.83 -4.65
CA SER A 23 10.14 -0.96 -5.08
C SER A 23 9.07 -0.87 -4.00
N ILE A 24 8.41 0.29 -3.96
CA ILE A 24 7.27 0.50 -3.06
C ILE A 24 6.00 0.12 -3.79
N PHE A 25 5.20 -0.75 -3.18
CA PHE A 25 3.91 -1.15 -3.72
C PHE A 25 2.81 -0.36 -3.03
N TYR A 26 1.85 0.11 -3.81
CA TYR A 26 0.73 0.93 -3.33
C TYR A 26 -0.55 0.14 -3.46
N PHE A 27 -1.31 0.08 -2.38
CA PHE A 27 -2.57 -0.65 -2.33
C PHE A 27 -3.67 0.30 -1.83
N PRO A 28 -4.34 1.03 -2.73
CA PRO A 28 -5.42 1.90 -2.31
C PRO A 28 -6.63 1.09 -1.86
N ASP A 29 -7.20 1.51 -0.74
CA ASP A 29 -8.39 0.92 -0.15
C ASP A 29 -9.44 2.02 -0.03
N LEU A 30 -10.15 2.27 -1.11
CA LEU A 30 -11.08 3.39 -1.18
C LEU A 30 -12.31 3.18 -0.29
N ALA A 31 -12.70 1.92 -0.09
CA ALA A 31 -13.86 1.61 0.76
C ALA A 31 -13.61 2.05 2.21
N ASN A 32 -12.38 1.94 2.69
CA ASN A 32 -11.99 2.34 4.04
C ASN A 32 -11.25 3.68 4.05
N LYS A 33 -11.11 4.34 2.90
CA LYS A 33 -10.44 5.63 2.75
C LYS A 33 -9.00 5.58 3.27
N ARG A 34 -8.26 4.58 2.80
CA ARG A 34 -6.87 4.37 3.19
C ARG A 34 -6.02 4.00 1.99
N ILE A 35 -4.73 4.19 2.12
CA ILE A 35 -3.74 3.66 1.18
C ILE A 35 -2.69 2.93 1.99
N TYR A 36 -2.40 1.70 1.60
CA TYR A 36 -1.33 0.93 2.21
C TYR A 36 -0.12 0.95 1.30
N THR A 37 1.07 1.03 1.87
CA THR A 37 2.30 0.87 1.12
C THR A 37 3.10 -0.28 1.71
N LYS A 38 3.75 -1.05 0.85
CA LYS A 38 4.49 -2.23 1.26
C LYS A 38 5.83 -2.25 0.53
N GLN A 39 6.88 -2.56 1.26
CA GLN A 39 8.23 -2.55 0.73
C GLN A 39 9.07 -3.61 1.41
N ILE A 40 9.94 -4.27 0.63
CA ILE A 40 10.92 -5.22 1.18
C ILE A 40 12.14 -4.43 1.64
N ASN A 41 12.58 -4.69 2.85
CA ASN A 41 13.78 -4.09 3.43
C ASN A 41 15.03 -4.89 3.07
N ILE A 42 16.18 -4.30 3.28
CA ILE A 42 17.47 -4.94 2.98
C ILE A 42 17.63 -6.26 3.74
N ASP A 43 17.10 -6.33 4.95
CA ASP A 43 17.23 -7.53 5.79
C ASP A 43 16.21 -8.63 5.45
N GLY A 44 15.40 -8.42 4.42
CA GLY A 44 14.40 -9.40 3.99
C GLY A 44 13.03 -9.26 4.65
N THR A 45 12.90 -8.37 5.63
CA THR A 45 11.58 -8.10 6.22
C THR A 45 10.80 -7.13 5.35
N ALA A 46 9.48 -7.07 5.57
CA ALA A 46 8.61 -6.16 4.84
C ALA A 46 8.06 -5.11 5.80
N THR A 47 8.00 -3.86 5.32
CA THR A 47 7.35 -2.77 6.03
C THR A 47 6.02 -2.47 5.36
N LEU A 48 4.95 -2.46 6.15
CA LEU A 48 3.61 -2.11 5.69
C LEU A 48 3.19 -0.83 6.40
N ASN A 49 2.94 0.22 5.63
CA ASN A 49 2.46 1.48 6.17
C ASN A 49 1.02 1.72 5.75
N MET A 50 0.30 2.44 6.57
CA MET A 50 -1.09 2.82 6.30
C MET A 50 -1.21 4.33 6.34
N TYR A 51 -1.87 4.88 5.32
CA TYR A 51 -2.15 6.31 5.24
C TYR A 51 -3.65 6.50 5.16
N GLU A 52 -4.18 7.40 5.96
CA GLU A 52 -5.59 7.74 5.88
C GLU A 52 -5.79 8.86 4.86
N LEU A 53 -6.84 8.72 4.05
CA LEU A 53 -7.17 9.72 3.06
C LEU A 53 -8.01 10.81 3.70
N ARG A 54 -7.59 12.06 3.51
CA ARG A 54 -8.35 13.22 3.97
C ARG A 54 -8.83 14.00 2.77
N PRO A 55 -10.13 14.11 2.55
CA PRO A 55 -10.61 14.94 1.45
C PRO A 55 -10.26 16.41 1.70
N ILE A 56 -9.78 17.05 0.66
CA ILE A 56 -9.49 18.47 0.67
C ILE A 56 -10.49 19.13 -0.24
N GLN A 57 -11.13 20.19 0.24
CA GLN A 57 -12.08 20.92 -0.57
C GLN A 57 -11.32 21.71 -1.64
N VAL A 58 -11.66 21.46 -2.89
CA VAL A 58 -11.02 22.10 -4.04
C VAL A 58 -12.05 22.99 -4.73
N GLN A 59 -11.65 24.21 -5.04
CA GLN A 59 -12.48 25.15 -5.77
C GLN A 59 -12.06 25.29 -7.22
#